data_c7df77bac72a310ed2339deaa2127e5e
#
_entry.id   c7df77bac72a310ed2339deaa2127e5e
#
_cell.length_a   1.000
_cell.length_b   1.000
_cell.length_c   1.000
_cell.angle_alpha   90.00
_cell.angle_beta   90.00
_cell.angle_gamma   90.00
#
_symmetry.space_group_name_H-M   'P 1'
#
loop_
_entity.id
_entity.type
_entity.pdbx_description
1 polymer ?
#
loop_
_entity_poly.entity_id
_entity_poly.type
_entity_poly.pdbx_seq_one_letter_code
_entity_poly.pdbx_strand_id
1 'polypeptide(L)'
;MHKGFSAFNRRFILHELREAIRNEAADVVLLQEVLGEHREHSTRWEHWPTHSQYEFLADTLWSAYAYGRNAVYPAGHHGNALLSKYPITRHRNHDVSTHTQEKRGLLHSVLAVPQWPQPLHIICVHLGLFERHRRLQLQMLCELIAREVPADAPLLVGGDFNDWRENAHSLLADGAGLEEVFITAYGRAARTFPVRLPLLRLDRLYVRNLRASTPTVLNAAPWTRLSDHAPLRLEIER
;
A
#
# COMPACT_ATOMS: atom_id res chain seq x y z
N MET A 1 -4.78 4.61 3.81
CA MET A 1 -5.65 4.99 4.94
C MET A 1 -5.35 6.43 5.35
N HIS A 2 -6.28 7.28 5.50
CA HIS A 2 -6.04 8.71 5.74
C HIS A 2 -5.60 9.00 7.20
N LYS A 3 -4.38 8.56 7.57
CA LYS A 3 -3.76 8.73 8.90
C LYS A 3 -4.64 8.27 10.09
N GLY A 4 -5.55 7.30 9.87
CA GLY A 4 -6.50 6.83 10.89
C GLY A 4 -7.74 7.70 11.05
N PHE A 5 -7.99 8.62 10.12
CA PHE A 5 -9.15 9.51 10.12
C PHE A 5 -10.07 9.25 8.93
N SER A 6 -11.35 9.56 9.12
CA SER A 6 -12.32 9.62 8.01
C SER A 6 -11.97 10.74 7.03
N ALA A 7 -12.56 10.73 5.85
CA ALA A 7 -12.39 11.79 4.86
C ALA A 7 -12.54 13.19 5.51
N PHE A 8 -11.62 14.11 5.17
CA PHE A 8 -11.50 15.45 5.76
C PHE A 8 -11.14 15.51 7.27
N ASN A 9 -10.50 14.45 7.81
CA ASN A 9 -10.06 14.38 9.22
C ASN A 9 -11.18 14.66 10.26
N ARG A 10 -12.42 14.31 9.94
CA ARG A 10 -13.59 14.66 10.79
C ARG A 10 -13.78 13.73 11.97
N ARG A 11 -13.32 12.49 11.90
CA ARG A 11 -13.50 11.48 12.93
C ARG A 11 -12.31 10.54 12.97
N PHE A 12 -11.82 10.22 14.16
CA PHE A 12 -10.85 9.16 14.36
C PHE A 12 -11.54 7.81 14.21
N ILE A 13 -11.03 6.94 13.34
CA ILE A 13 -11.70 5.70 12.91
C ILE A 13 -10.77 4.49 12.90
N LEU A 14 -9.61 4.61 13.55
CA LEU A 14 -8.59 3.56 13.49
C LEU A 14 -9.08 2.21 14.03
N HIS A 15 -9.93 2.23 15.06
CA HIS A 15 -10.52 1.02 15.64
C HIS A 15 -11.47 0.33 14.67
N GLU A 16 -12.37 1.09 14.05
CA GLU A 16 -13.31 0.56 13.04
C GLU A 16 -12.56 0.06 11.80
N LEU A 17 -11.49 0.77 11.42
CA LEU A 17 -10.63 0.35 10.31
C LEU A 17 -9.94 -0.98 10.63
N ARG A 18 -9.41 -1.16 11.85
CA ARG A 18 -8.82 -2.41 12.29
C ARG A 18 -9.80 -3.57 12.17
N GLU A 19 -11.02 -3.42 12.69
CA GLU A 19 -12.04 -4.46 12.62
C GLU A 19 -12.45 -4.78 11.16
N ALA A 20 -12.55 -3.76 10.30
CA ALA A 20 -12.85 -3.97 8.88
C ALA A 20 -11.73 -4.76 8.18
N ILE A 21 -10.46 -4.43 8.44
CA ILE A 21 -9.31 -5.15 7.87
C ILE A 21 -9.27 -6.59 8.40
N ARG A 22 -9.54 -6.81 9.68
CA ARG A 22 -9.60 -8.16 10.29
C ARG A 22 -10.67 -9.03 9.65
N ASN A 23 -11.84 -8.47 9.35
CA ASN A 23 -12.94 -9.19 8.73
C ASN A 23 -12.65 -9.65 7.30
N GLU A 24 -11.76 -8.95 6.58
CA GLU A 24 -11.26 -9.39 5.25
C GLU A 24 -10.33 -10.62 5.37
N ALA A 25 -9.78 -10.89 6.55
CA ALA A 25 -8.91 -12.03 6.85
C ALA A 25 -7.69 -12.17 5.92
N ALA A 26 -7.26 -11.07 5.27
CA ALA A 26 -6.13 -11.07 4.35
C ALA A 26 -4.84 -11.55 5.02
N ASP A 27 -4.00 -12.27 4.29
CA ASP A 27 -2.71 -12.75 4.81
C ASP A 27 -1.67 -11.63 4.82
N VAL A 28 -1.77 -10.70 3.88
CA VAL A 28 -0.91 -9.52 3.76
C VAL A 28 -1.76 -8.28 3.51
N VAL A 29 -1.43 -7.17 4.18
CA VAL A 29 -2.11 -5.88 4.03
C VAL A 29 -1.09 -4.79 3.71
N LEU A 30 -1.32 -4.03 2.65
CA LEU A 30 -0.54 -2.85 2.26
C LEU A 30 -1.28 -1.58 2.65
N LEU A 31 -0.63 -0.71 3.38
CA LEU A 31 -1.23 0.53 3.91
C LEU A 31 -0.37 1.74 3.56
N GLN A 32 -1.02 2.81 3.13
CA GLN A 32 -0.40 4.11 2.88
C GLN A 32 -0.89 5.13 3.89
N GLU A 33 -0.12 6.20 4.12
CA GLU A 33 -0.42 7.27 5.08
C GLU A 33 -0.62 6.77 6.52
N VAL A 34 0.17 5.80 6.95
CA VAL A 34 0.14 5.27 8.31
C VAL A 34 0.98 6.17 9.22
N LEU A 35 0.41 6.63 10.33
CA LEU A 35 1.17 7.36 11.35
C LEU A 35 2.01 6.37 12.16
N GLY A 36 3.29 6.67 12.27
CA GLY A 36 4.15 6.01 13.24
C GLY A 36 3.96 6.65 14.62
N GLU A 37 4.63 7.76 14.87
CA GLU A 37 4.51 8.54 16.10
C GLU A 37 3.79 9.86 15.81
N HIS A 38 2.93 10.31 16.75
CA HIS A 38 2.32 11.64 16.68
C HIS A 38 2.06 12.19 18.09
N ARG A 39 2.84 13.18 18.51
CA ARG A 39 2.87 13.70 19.88
C ARG A 39 1.61 14.44 20.31
N GLU A 40 0.92 15.11 19.38
CA GLU A 40 -0.25 15.94 19.68
C GLU A 40 -1.58 15.16 19.63
N HIS A 41 -1.65 14.07 18.86
CA HIS A 41 -2.89 13.32 18.70
C HIS A 41 -3.24 12.52 19.94
N SER A 42 -2.26 12.03 20.68
CA SER A 42 -2.47 11.30 21.95
C SER A 42 -3.14 12.15 23.04
N THR A 43 -2.98 13.48 22.99
CA THR A 43 -3.62 14.41 23.93
C THR A 43 -4.97 14.92 23.43
N ARG A 44 -5.25 14.78 22.12
CA ARG A 44 -6.40 15.39 21.46
C ARG A 44 -7.56 14.42 21.20
N TRP A 45 -7.24 13.14 21.08
CA TRP A 45 -8.22 12.12 20.73
C TRP A 45 -8.30 11.07 21.82
N GLU A 46 -9.49 10.88 22.35
CA GLU A 46 -9.82 9.78 23.25
C GLU A 46 -9.63 8.45 22.48
N HIS A 47 -9.07 7.43 23.15
CA HIS A 47 -8.75 6.14 22.54
C HIS A 47 -7.63 6.16 21.49
N TRP A 48 -6.77 7.18 21.45
CA TRP A 48 -5.55 7.13 20.66
C TRP A 48 -4.66 5.96 21.12
N PRO A 49 -4.15 5.10 20.20
CA PRO A 49 -3.34 3.98 20.60
C PRO A 49 -2.02 4.44 21.26
N THR A 50 -1.58 3.71 22.27
CA THR A 50 -0.30 3.96 22.97
C THR A 50 0.90 3.60 22.10
N HIS A 51 0.71 2.74 21.10
CA HIS A 51 1.69 2.31 20.11
C HIS A 51 1.46 3.00 18.77
N SER A 52 2.38 2.80 17.83
CA SER A 52 2.21 3.27 16.45
C SER A 52 0.95 2.68 15.80
N GLN A 53 0.39 3.37 14.80
CA GLN A 53 -0.81 2.86 14.11
C GLN A 53 -0.57 1.51 13.43
N TYR A 54 0.63 1.26 12.89
CA TYR A 54 0.93 -0.01 12.25
C TYR A 54 1.03 -1.17 13.26
N GLU A 55 1.58 -0.93 14.45
CA GLU A 55 1.58 -1.92 15.54
C GLU A 55 0.17 -2.20 16.04
N PHE A 56 -0.62 -1.15 16.26
CA PHE A 56 -2.01 -1.29 16.67
C PHE A 56 -2.86 -2.06 15.65
N LEU A 57 -2.63 -1.83 14.34
CA LEU A 57 -3.35 -2.54 13.26
C LEU A 57 -2.86 -3.98 13.11
N ALA A 58 -1.57 -4.25 13.33
CA ALA A 58 -1.04 -5.61 13.27
C ALA A 58 -1.66 -6.51 14.34
N ASP A 59 -1.75 -5.99 15.60
CA ASP A 59 -2.35 -6.71 16.72
C ASP A 59 -1.88 -8.18 16.77
N THR A 60 -2.78 -9.10 17.08
CA THR A 60 -2.49 -10.53 17.16
C THR A 60 -2.72 -11.28 15.83
N LEU A 61 -3.37 -10.67 14.85
CA LEU A 61 -3.70 -11.32 13.58
C LEU A 61 -2.52 -11.39 12.61
N TRP A 62 -1.72 -10.32 12.55
CA TRP A 62 -0.51 -10.24 11.73
C TRP A 62 0.71 -10.23 12.62
N SER A 63 1.39 -11.39 12.70
CA SER A 63 2.55 -11.59 13.58
C SER A 63 3.80 -10.80 13.15
N ALA A 64 3.82 -10.32 11.90
CA ALA A 64 4.92 -9.54 11.33
C ALA A 64 4.41 -8.25 10.69
N TYR A 65 5.19 -7.19 10.83
CA TYR A 65 4.93 -5.92 10.14
C TYR A 65 6.23 -5.25 9.71
N ALA A 66 6.15 -4.43 8.68
CA ALA A 66 7.20 -3.53 8.23
C ALA A 66 6.65 -2.11 8.09
N TYR A 67 7.46 -1.11 8.41
CA TYR A 67 7.10 0.29 8.29
C TYR A 67 8.19 1.09 7.58
N GLY A 68 7.80 1.84 6.56
CA GLY A 68 8.65 2.75 5.82
C GLY A 68 8.29 4.20 6.13
N ARG A 69 9.14 4.87 6.91
CA ARG A 69 8.96 6.28 7.26
C ARG A 69 9.28 7.17 6.06
N ASN A 70 8.31 7.91 5.56
CA ASN A 70 8.45 8.79 4.40
C ASN A 70 8.53 10.27 4.81
N ALA A 71 7.47 10.81 5.42
CA ALA A 71 7.42 12.21 5.82
C ALA A 71 7.63 12.35 7.33
N VAL A 72 8.54 13.24 7.72
CA VAL A 72 8.86 13.59 9.11
C VAL A 72 8.56 15.06 9.32
N TYR A 73 7.86 15.39 10.39
CA TYR A 73 7.48 16.74 10.78
C TYR A 73 7.55 16.88 12.32
N PRO A 74 7.53 18.10 12.90
CA PRO A 74 7.77 18.28 14.34
C PRO A 74 6.84 17.46 15.25
N ALA A 75 5.59 17.26 14.85
CA ALA A 75 4.62 16.50 15.63
C ALA A 75 4.74 14.97 15.46
N GLY A 76 5.45 14.47 14.43
CA GLY A 76 5.56 13.03 14.19
C GLY A 76 6.02 12.66 12.78
N HIS A 77 5.59 11.49 12.32
CA HIS A 77 5.91 11.00 10.98
C HIS A 77 4.83 10.06 10.45
N HIS A 78 4.74 9.96 9.12
CA HIS A 78 3.90 8.97 8.46
C HIS A 78 4.61 8.31 7.27
N GLY A 79 4.07 7.19 6.83
CA GLY A 79 4.64 6.44 5.73
C GLY A 79 3.78 5.28 5.26
N ASN A 80 4.45 4.30 4.64
CA ASN A 80 3.82 3.07 4.19
C ASN A 80 4.02 1.96 5.24
N ALA A 81 3.06 1.06 5.35
CA ALA A 81 3.19 -0.12 6.20
C ALA A 81 2.75 -1.39 5.45
N LEU A 82 3.32 -2.50 5.86
CA LEU A 82 2.93 -3.84 5.45
C LEU A 82 2.69 -4.66 6.71
N LEU A 83 1.52 -5.31 6.79
CA LEU A 83 1.19 -6.28 7.83
C LEU A 83 1.18 -7.66 7.19
N SER A 84 1.70 -8.69 7.88
CA SER A 84 1.81 -10.04 7.32
C SER A 84 1.59 -11.12 8.37
N LYS A 85 0.85 -12.17 8.01
CA LYS A 85 0.80 -13.43 8.76
C LYS A 85 2.09 -14.25 8.56
N TYR A 86 2.84 -13.96 7.50
CA TYR A 86 4.09 -14.65 7.18
C TYR A 86 5.30 -13.88 7.70
N PRO A 87 6.40 -14.57 8.06
CA PRO A 87 7.63 -13.91 8.47
C PRO A 87 8.17 -12.97 7.41
N ILE A 88 8.49 -11.74 7.82
CA ILE A 88 9.22 -10.77 6.99
C ILE A 88 10.71 -10.98 7.25
N THR A 89 11.42 -11.54 6.29
CA THR A 89 12.84 -11.87 6.42
C THR A 89 13.74 -10.66 6.19
N ARG A 90 13.28 -9.71 5.39
CA ARG A 90 13.97 -8.44 5.10
C ARG A 90 12.95 -7.39 4.71
N HIS A 91 13.18 -6.14 5.13
CA HIS A 91 12.47 -4.99 4.57
C HIS A 91 13.39 -3.77 4.49
N ARG A 92 13.09 -2.88 3.54
CA ARG A 92 13.77 -1.60 3.37
C ARG A 92 12.83 -0.57 2.76
N ASN A 93 12.87 0.64 3.28
CA ASN A 93 12.18 1.77 2.66
C ASN A 93 13.15 2.56 1.80
N HIS A 94 12.84 2.73 0.52
CA HIS A 94 13.63 3.49 -0.44
C HIS A 94 13.00 4.86 -0.64
N ASP A 95 13.75 5.91 -0.35
CA ASP A 95 13.30 7.28 -0.58
C ASP A 95 13.27 7.55 -2.10
N VAL A 96 12.10 7.89 -2.61
CA VAL A 96 11.87 8.28 -4.01
C VAL A 96 11.31 9.71 -4.10
N SER A 97 11.56 10.52 -3.06
CA SER A 97 11.16 11.92 -3.04
C SER A 97 11.88 12.71 -4.14
N THR A 98 11.13 13.42 -4.97
CA THR A 98 11.66 14.22 -6.08
C THR A 98 11.77 15.71 -5.73
N HIS A 99 11.21 16.11 -4.59
CA HIS A 99 11.35 17.46 -4.03
C HIS A 99 11.11 17.47 -2.52
N THR A 100 11.35 18.59 -1.87
CA THR A 100 11.39 18.71 -0.40
C THR A 100 10.01 18.68 0.25
N GLN A 101 8.97 19.17 -0.44
CA GLN A 101 7.64 19.34 0.12
C GLN A 101 6.79 18.05 0.12
N GLU A 102 7.09 17.11 -0.77
CA GLU A 102 6.36 15.86 -0.90
C GLU A 102 7.30 14.67 -0.74
N LYS A 103 7.26 14.04 0.42
CA LYS A 103 8.09 12.89 0.75
C LYS A 103 7.39 11.60 0.38
N ARG A 104 8.07 10.75 -0.40
CA ARG A 104 7.55 9.48 -0.91
C ARG A 104 8.57 8.37 -0.75
N GLY A 105 8.08 7.15 -0.53
CA GLY A 105 8.94 5.98 -0.36
C GLY A 105 8.32 4.72 -0.95
N LEU A 106 9.19 3.78 -1.31
CA LEU A 106 8.86 2.43 -1.73
C LEU A 106 9.25 1.49 -0.59
N LEU A 107 8.28 0.91 0.11
CA LEU A 107 8.55 -0.08 1.16
C LEU A 107 8.66 -1.46 0.52
N HIS A 108 9.88 -1.91 0.30
CA HIS A 108 10.18 -3.25 -0.19
C HIS A 108 10.30 -4.22 0.99
N SER A 109 9.55 -5.31 0.96
CA SER A 109 9.54 -6.36 1.97
C SER A 109 9.67 -7.73 1.31
N VAL A 110 10.37 -8.64 1.96
CA VAL A 110 10.60 -10.02 1.49
C VAL A 110 10.00 -10.98 2.51
N LEU A 111 9.04 -11.79 2.09
CA LEU A 111 8.25 -12.66 2.95
C LEU A 111 8.59 -14.14 2.69
N ALA A 112 8.74 -14.91 3.77
CA ALA A 112 8.82 -16.35 3.71
C ALA A 112 7.41 -16.97 3.74
N VAL A 113 6.84 -17.23 2.56
CA VAL A 113 5.52 -17.86 2.45
C VAL A 113 5.71 -19.38 2.55
N PRO A 114 4.99 -20.08 3.45
CA PRO A 114 5.10 -21.53 3.61
C PRO A 114 4.86 -22.26 2.28
N GLN A 115 5.65 -23.28 2.01
CA GLN A 115 5.60 -24.12 0.81
C GLN A 115 5.96 -23.44 -0.52
N TRP A 116 6.26 -22.15 -0.53
CA TRP A 116 6.78 -21.48 -1.72
C TRP A 116 8.29 -21.69 -1.82
N PRO A 117 8.81 -22.12 -2.97
CA PRO A 117 10.23 -22.40 -3.13
C PRO A 117 11.11 -21.14 -3.14
N GLN A 118 10.51 -19.98 -3.37
CA GLN A 118 11.18 -18.68 -3.35
C GLN A 118 10.39 -17.70 -2.50
N PRO A 119 11.06 -16.75 -1.82
CA PRO A 119 10.39 -15.75 -1.03
C PRO A 119 9.55 -14.79 -1.92
N LEU A 120 8.44 -14.34 -1.39
CA LEU A 120 7.57 -13.35 -2.03
C LEU A 120 8.14 -11.95 -1.79
N HIS A 121 8.43 -11.24 -2.87
CA HIS A 121 8.78 -9.83 -2.82
C HIS A 121 7.51 -8.99 -2.90
N ILE A 122 7.39 -7.99 -2.01
CA ILE A 122 6.27 -7.06 -2.01
C ILE A 122 6.80 -5.63 -1.93
N ILE A 123 6.29 -4.75 -2.78
CA ILE A 123 6.63 -3.33 -2.75
C ILE A 123 5.34 -2.52 -2.54
N CYS A 124 5.21 -1.88 -1.38
CA CYS A 124 4.13 -0.95 -1.09
C CYS A 124 4.51 0.45 -1.57
N VAL A 125 3.68 1.04 -2.43
CA VAL A 125 3.93 2.34 -3.05
C VAL A 125 2.93 3.40 -2.59
N HIS A 126 3.38 4.66 -2.57
CA HIS A 126 2.55 5.85 -2.53
C HIS A 126 3.30 6.93 -3.31
N LEU A 127 2.88 7.18 -4.56
CA LEU A 127 3.58 8.07 -5.48
C LEU A 127 3.07 9.51 -5.38
N GLY A 128 3.80 10.44 -5.99
CA GLY A 128 3.52 11.86 -5.98
C GLY A 128 2.31 12.27 -6.82
N LEU A 129 1.74 13.44 -6.48
CA LEU A 129 0.57 13.98 -7.16
C LEU A 129 0.88 14.52 -8.57
N PHE A 130 2.09 15.04 -8.80
CA PHE A 130 2.48 15.62 -10.08
C PHE A 130 3.02 14.56 -11.04
N GLU A 131 2.52 14.52 -12.27
CA GLU A 131 2.90 13.53 -13.29
C GLU A 131 4.41 13.47 -13.55
N ARG A 132 5.08 14.63 -13.64
CA ARG A 132 6.54 14.69 -13.81
C ARG A 132 7.28 13.93 -12.71
N HIS A 133 6.83 14.06 -11.46
CA HIS A 133 7.45 13.41 -10.31
C HIS A 133 7.12 11.92 -10.30
N ARG A 134 5.87 11.54 -10.60
CA ARG A 134 5.49 10.13 -10.71
C ARG A 134 6.29 9.39 -11.77
N ARG A 135 6.53 10.00 -12.94
CA ARG A 135 7.33 9.37 -13.99
C ARG A 135 8.74 9.02 -13.50
N LEU A 136 9.41 9.94 -12.79
CA LEU A 136 10.71 9.69 -12.18
C LEU A 136 10.62 8.58 -11.10
N GLN A 137 9.59 8.63 -10.27
CA GLN A 137 9.38 7.62 -9.22
C GLN A 137 9.09 6.23 -9.79
N LEU A 138 8.38 6.14 -10.92
CA LEU A 138 8.17 4.88 -11.64
C LEU A 138 9.48 4.34 -12.25
N GLN A 139 10.34 5.19 -12.77
CA GLN A 139 11.68 4.80 -13.22
C GLN A 139 12.52 4.26 -12.06
N MET A 140 12.54 4.96 -10.91
CA MET A 140 13.21 4.49 -9.69
C MET A 140 12.64 3.16 -9.19
N LEU A 141 11.33 2.91 -9.33
CA LEU A 141 10.69 1.63 -9.02
C LEU A 141 11.20 0.51 -9.95
N CYS A 142 11.28 0.76 -11.26
CA CYS A 142 11.85 -0.22 -12.21
C CYS A 142 13.32 -0.52 -11.88
N GLU A 143 14.14 0.49 -11.60
CA GLU A 143 15.54 0.34 -11.20
C GLU A 143 15.68 -0.46 -9.89
N LEU A 144 14.82 -0.20 -8.91
CA LEU A 144 14.76 -0.96 -7.66
C LEU A 144 14.47 -2.42 -7.92
N ILE A 145 13.44 -2.71 -8.73
CA ILE A 145 13.04 -4.08 -9.08
C ILE A 145 14.19 -4.80 -9.81
N ALA A 146 14.81 -4.16 -10.79
CA ALA A 146 15.92 -4.75 -11.53
C ALA A 146 17.13 -5.06 -10.64
N ARG A 147 17.40 -4.25 -9.64
CA ARG A 147 18.54 -4.39 -8.73
C ARG A 147 18.31 -5.39 -7.59
N GLU A 148 17.10 -5.42 -7.01
CA GLU A 148 16.86 -6.10 -5.72
C GLU A 148 15.90 -7.29 -5.80
N VAL A 149 15.19 -7.48 -6.92
CA VAL A 149 14.23 -8.57 -7.08
C VAL A 149 14.71 -9.53 -8.18
N PRO A 150 15.07 -10.78 -7.85
CA PRO A 150 15.44 -11.78 -8.86
C PRO A 150 14.37 -11.88 -9.96
N ALA A 151 14.82 -12.12 -11.21
CA ALA A 151 13.92 -12.14 -12.37
C ALA A 151 12.82 -13.22 -12.28
N ASP A 152 13.14 -14.33 -11.64
CA ASP A 152 12.26 -15.49 -11.43
C ASP A 152 11.50 -15.48 -10.10
N ALA A 153 11.78 -14.49 -9.22
CA ALA A 153 11.08 -14.34 -7.93
C ALA A 153 9.65 -13.84 -8.10
N PRO A 154 8.71 -14.34 -7.28
CA PRO A 154 7.36 -13.80 -7.21
C PRO A 154 7.38 -12.36 -6.65
N LEU A 155 6.70 -11.46 -7.35
CA LEU A 155 6.64 -10.04 -7.00
C LEU A 155 5.22 -9.51 -7.05
N LEU A 156 4.81 -8.82 -5.97
CA LEU A 156 3.60 -8.01 -5.89
C LEU A 156 4.00 -6.54 -5.66
N VAL A 157 3.49 -5.64 -6.48
CA VAL A 157 3.62 -4.18 -6.27
C VAL A 157 2.22 -3.60 -6.12
N GLY A 158 1.97 -2.88 -5.03
CA GLY A 158 0.62 -2.35 -4.78
C GLY A 158 0.62 -1.06 -3.97
N GLY A 159 -0.46 -0.30 -4.12
CA GLY A 159 -0.70 0.93 -3.37
C GLY A 159 -1.28 2.06 -4.21
N ASP A 160 -1.12 3.29 -3.71
CA ASP A 160 -1.59 4.50 -4.37
C ASP A 160 -0.53 5.03 -5.35
N PHE A 161 -0.83 4.88 -6.63
CA PHE A 161 0.02 5.37 -7.72
C PHE A 161 -0.27 6.82 -8.09
N ASN A 162 -1.38 7.40 -7.62
CA ASN A 162 -1.83 8.74 -8.00
C ASN A 162 -1.90 8.96 -9.52
N ASP A 163 -2.02 7.88 -10.30
CA ASP A 163 -1.90 7.88 -11.77
C ASP A 163 -3.29 7.90 -12.45
N TRP A 164 -3.98 9.03 -12.34
CA TRP A 164 -5.30 9.20 -12.99
C TRP A 164 -5.25 9.20 -14.52
N ARG A 165 -4.07 9.35 -15.14
CA ARG A 165 -3.86 9.32 -16.59
C ARG A 165 -3.50 7.94 -17.13
N GLU A 166 -3.32 6.97 -16.25
CA GLU A 166 -3.03 5.57 -16.58
C GLU A 166 -1.69 5.35 -17.33
N ASN A 167 -0.71 6.23 -17.11
CA ASN A 167 0.61 6.18 -17.75
C ASN A 167 1.57 5.16 -17.12
N ALA A 168 1.29 4.72 -15.89
CA ALA A 168 2.16 3.80 -15.15
C ALA A 168 2.18 2.39 -15.78
N HIS A 169 1.09 1.95 -16.38
CA HIS A 169 0.95 0.57 -16.86
C HIS A 169 1.99 0.21 -17.91
N SER A 170 2.11 0.96 -19.00
CA SER A 170 3.09 0.68 -20.06
C SER A 170 4.52 0.72 -19.55
N LEU A 171 4.85 1.75 -18.74
CA LEU A 171 6.20 1.88 -18.18
C LEU A 171 6.59 0.69 -17.31
N LEU A 172 5.68 0.20 -16.46
CA LEU A 172 5.94 -0.93 -15.57
C LEU A 172 5.92 -2.28 -16.29
N ALA A 173 5.07 -2.44 -17.32
CA ALA A 173 5.05 -3.63 -18.16
C ALA A 173 6.38 -3.75 -18.95
N ASP A 174 6.79 -2.67 -19.61
CA ASP A 174 8.01 -2.65 -20.43
C ASP A 174 9.29 -2.67 -19.57
N GLY A 175 9.29 -1.91 -18.46
CA GLY A 175 10.49 -1.71 -17.65
C GLY A 175 10.75 -2.77 -16.57
N ALA A 176 9.70 -3.49 -16.12
CA ALA A 176 9.80 -4.43 -15.00
C ALA A 176 9.06 -5.77 -15.23
N GLY A 177 8.40 -5.96 -16.37
CA GLY A 177 7.62 -7.16 -16.67
C GLY A 177 6.41 -7.35 -15.75
N LEU A 178 5.80 -6.25 -15.29
CA LEU A 178 4.69 -6.27 -14.37
C LEU A 178 3.35 -6.25 -15.11
N GLU A 179 2.42 -7.09 -14.67
CA GLU A 179 1.04 -7.15 -15.16
C GLU A 179 0.10 -6.50 -14.15
N GLU A 180 -0.77 -5.58 -14.61
CA GLU A 180 -1.78 -4.97 -13.74
C GLU A 180 -3.00 -5.90 -13.65
N VAL A 181 -3.35 -6.31 -12.44
CA VAL A 181 -4.32 -7.40 -12.21
C VAL A 181 -5.74 -7.09 -12.68
N PHE A 182 -6.23 -5.86 -12.52
CA PHE A 182 -7.58 -5.48 -12.97
C PHE A 182 -7.64 -5.32 -14.48
N ILE A 183 -6.57 -4.82 -15.11
CA ILE A 183 -6.49 -4.73 -16.57
C ILE A 183 -6.49 -6.14 -17.16
N THR A 184 -5.71 -7.06 -16.60
CA THR A 184 -5.67 -8.46 -17.04
C THR A 184 -7.04 -9.14 -16.89
N ALA A 185 -7.71 -8.94 -15.74
CA ALA A 185 -8.98 -9.59 -15.44
C ALA A 185 -10.19 -8.96 -16.13
N TYR A 186 -10.21 -7.63 -16.28
CA TYR A 186 -11.43 -6.88 -16.69
C TYR A 186 -11.20 -5.90 -17.85
N GLY A 187 -10.00 -5.88 -18.45
CA GLY A 187 -9.65 -4.96 -19.55
C GLY A 187 -9.47 -3.51 -19.13
N ARG A 188 -9.52 -3.19 -17.85
CA ARG A 188 -9.40 -1.83 -17.32
C ARG A 188 -8.99 -1.83 -15.85
N ALA A 189 -8.22 -0.84 -15.42
CA ALA A 189 -7.84 -0.67 -14.05
C ALA A 189 -9.03 -0.30 -13.13
N ALA A 190 -8.90 -0.62 -11.84
CA ALA A 190 -9.93 -0.37 -10.83
C ALA A 190 -10.18 1.12 -10.58
N ARG A 191 -11.43 1.52 -10.44
CA ARG A 191 -11.80 2.84 -9.93
C ARG A 191 -11.87 2.78 -8.40
N THR A 192 -11.09 3.62 -7.73
CA THR A 192 -10.93 3.57 -6.27
C THR A 192 -11.21 4.87 -5.56
N PHE A 193 -11.17 6.00 -6.27
CA PHE A 193 -11.32 7.33 -5.66
C PHE A 193 -12.36 8.21 -6.38
N PRO A 194 -13.13 9.02 -5.64
CA PRO A 194 -13.38 8.89 -4.20
C PRO A 194 -14.28 7.67 -3.91
N VAL A 195 -14.08 7.01 -2.77
CA VAL A 195 -14.71 5.72 -2.45
C VAL A 195 -16.24 5.68 -2.60
N ARG A 196 -16.93 6.80 -2.32
CA ARG A 196 -18.40 6.89 -2.41
C ARG A 196 -18.93 7.00 -3.85
N LEU A 197 -18.11 7.52 -4.77
CA LEU A 197 -18.41 7.64 -6.20
C LEU A 197 -17.10 7.45 -6.98
N PRO A 198 -16.63 6.21 -7.15
CA PRO A 198 -15.31 5.93 -7.72
C PRO A 198 -15.23 6.37 -9.19
N LEU A 199 -14.47 7.44 -9.44
CA LEU A 199 -14.23 8.00 -10.76
C LEU A 199 -12.79 7.81 -11.22
N LEU A 200 -11.82 7.98 -10.31
CA LEU A 200 -10.39 7.92 -10.61
C LEU A 200 -9.80 6.55 -10.26
N ARG A 201 -8.81 6.15 -11.04
CA ARG A 201 -8.10 4.88 -10.91
C ARG A 201 -6.71 5.14 -10.31
N LEU A 202 -6.65 5.44 -9.01
CA LEU A 202 -5.42 5.84 -8.33
C LEU A 202 -4.64 4.66 -7.76
N ASP A 203 -5.35 3.66 -7.21
CA ASP A 203 -4.75 2.49 -6.60
C ASP A 203 -4.58 1.37 -7.62
N ARG A 204 -3.46 0.67 -7.57
CA ARG A 204 -3.08 -0.40 -8.49
C ARG A 204 -2.50 -1.59 -7.76
N LEU A 205 -2.68 -2.76 -8.38
CA LEU A 205 -1.99 -4.00 -8.01
C LEU A 205 -1.32 -4.59 -9.26
N TYR A 206 -0.03 -4.79 -9.19
CA TYR A 206 0.79 -5.39 -10.23
C TYR A 206 1.43 -6.66 -9.73
N VAL A 207 1.55 -7.66 -10.59
CA VAL A 207 2.20 -8.94 -10.29
C VAL A 207 3.24 -9.31 -11.33
N ARG A 208 4.22 -10.11 -10.92
CA ARG A 208 5.18 -10.80 -11.78
C ARG A 208 5.47 -12.18 -11.20
N ASN A 209 5.49 -13.22 -12.03
CA ASN A 209 5.67 -14.62 -11.63
C ASN A 209 4.65 -15.09 -10.56
N LEU A 210 3.45 -14.59 -10.64
CA LEU A 210 2.32 -14.91 -9.77
C LEU A 210 1.06 -15.07 -10.62
N ARG A 211 0.21 -16.01 -10.25
CA ARG A 211 -1.16 -16.10 -10.76
C ARG A 211 -2.06 -15.29 -9.85
N ALA A 212 -2.74 -14.30 -10.41
CA ALA A 212 -3.68 -13.44 -9.70
C ALA A 212 -5.12 -13.89 -10.02
N SER A 213 -5.96 -14.02 -9.00
CA SER A 213 -7.37 -14.37 -9.15
C SER A 213 -8.26 -13.45 -8.35
N THR A 214 -9.53 -13.37 -8.76
CA THR A 214 -10.60 -12.65 -8.05
C THR A 214 -10.28 -11.21 -7.57
N PRO A 215 -9.69 -10.35 -8.42
CA PRO A 215 -9.43 -8.97 -8.01
C PRO A 215 -10.74 -8.23 -7.75
N THR A 216 -10.88 -7.63 -6.57
CA THR A 216 -12.13 -7.02 -6.10
C THR A 216 -11.87 -5.62 -5.54
N VAL A 217 -12.80 -4.70 -5.82
CA VAL A 217 -12.84 -3.35 -5.22
C VAL A 217 -13.82 -3.37 -4.05
N LEU A 218 -13.34 -3.05 -2.86
CA LEU A 218 -14.15 -2.99 -1.63
C LEU A 218 -14.81 -1.61 -1.51
N ASN A 219 -15.88 -1.38 -2.26
CA ASN A 219 -16.57 -0.09 -2.36
C ASN A 219 -17.94 -0.04 -1.66
N ALA A 220 -18.25 -1.04 -0.81
CA ALA A 220 -19.45 -1.08 0.02
C ALA A 220 -19.14 -0.69 1.48
N ALA A 221 -20.17 -0.64 2.34
CA ALA A 221 -19.97 -0.51 3.78
C ALA A 221 -19.19 -1.72 4.32
N PRO A 222 -18.26 -1.55 5.27
CA PRO A 222 -17.97 -0.30 6.00
C PRO A 222 -16.99 0.65 5.28
N TRP A 223 -16.34 0.23 4.19
CA TRP A 223 -15.21 0.90 3.53
C TRP A 223 -15.52 2.33 3.08
N THR A 224 -16.76 2.58 2.62
CA THR A 224 -17.21 3.92 2.20
C THR A 224 -17.19 4.98 3.31
N ARG A 225 -16.96 4.58 4.57
CA ARG A 225 -16.87 5.45 5.75
C ARG A 225 -15.49 5.48 6.38
N LEU A 226 -14.61 4.52 6.00
CA LEU A 226 -13.33 4.28 6.66
C LEU A 226 -12.13 4.85 5.89
N SER A 227 -12.31 5.17 4.62
CA SER A 227 -11.25 5.77 3.79
C SER A 227 -11.91 6.62 2.71
N ASP A 228 -11.15 7.48 2.09
CA ASP A 228 -11.50 8.19 0.86
C ASP A 228 -11.17 7.37 -0.40
N HIS A 229 -10.31 6.36 -0.28
CA HIS A 229 -10.04 5.36 -1.30
C HIS A 229 -10.76 4.04 -1.01
N ALA A 230 -11.25 3.35 -2.03
CA ALA A 230 -11.75 1.98 -1.94
C ALA A 230 -10.55 1.02 -1.90
N PRO A 231 -10.46 0.12 -0.90
CA PRO A 231 -9.41 -0.89 -0.88
C PRO A 231 -9.53 -1.86 -2.05
N LEU A 232 -8.40 -2.40 -2.48
CA LEU A 232 -8.31 -3.48 -3.45
C LEU A 232 -7.98 -4.79 -2.73
N ARG A 233 -8.66 -5.87 -3.11
CA ARG A 233 -8.43 -7.23 -2.64
C ARG A 233 -8.02 -8.11 -3.81
N LEU A 234 -7.10 -9.03 -3.56
CA LEU A 234 -6.54 -9.95 -4.54
C LEU A 234 -6.21 -11.28 -3.87
N GLU A 235 -6.44 -12.38 -4.56
CA GLU A 235 -5.90 -13.69 -4.23
C GLU A 235 -4.74 -13.99 -5.18
N ILE A 236 -3.62 -14.46 -4.64
CA ILE A 236 -2.42 -14.81 -5.41
C ILE A 236 -1.98 -16.22 -5.12
N GLU A 237 -1.55 -16.90 -6.19
CA GLU A 237 -0.95 -18.22 -6.17
C GLU A 237 0.37 -18.17 -6.96
N ARG A 238 1.22 -19.15 -6.69
CA ARG A 238 2.46 -19.33 -7.46
C ARG A 238 2.29 -20.37 -8.54
#